data_c644ca1933ba5c007eca9b05dac0dbd7
#
_entry.id   c644ca1933ba5c007eca9b05dac0dbd7
#
_cell.length_a   1.000
_cell.length_b   1.000
_cell.length_c   1.000
_cell.angle_alpha   90.00
_cell.angle_beta   90.00
_cell.angle_gamma   90.00
#
_symmetry.space_group_name_H-M   'P 1'
#
loop_
_entity.id
_entity.type
_entity.pdbx_description
1 polymer ?
#
loop_
_entity_poly.entity_id
_entity_poly.type
_entity_poly.pdbx_seq_one_letter_code
_entity_poly.pdbx_strand_id
1 'polypeptide(L)'
;MTTYKELKGTNIEAVSSDPSNPVLGQVWYNSTDQAVKGSRVLAAGAWATGGNLNTARYAGAATGNPGGSLAFGGYSGTAYVGNTESYNGSGWTEVADLNTGRGYLGGAGLTNTAALGFAGNPPSSLAVTELWNGSSWTEVNDVNTGRQALGGAGTTTSALAIGGFVALTINESWNGTNWTEVNDLNTGRRGFGAGGDDNTSALIFGGTPPGNMTQTESWNGTNWTEVNDLNTGRFSFAGAGASATNALGFGGRVDPPQAAQSVTEQWNGTNWTEVNDLNSAAKDNFGSGTNTSAINIGGTQDPPILATTEEWTLTTKVGAWSTGGSLNTGRYKMGGVGAQTDSLVFGGETPSSNQALTESYNGTGWTEVNDLNTSGDEMGTAGTTTSALAVTGYGRGTVNESWNGTNWTELTDVNTPRGGLGGSGASNTSAVVFGGNSYQDWAITESWNGSNWTEVNDMNTARRQIGFSGVTNTAALAFGGTPGPTGKTESWNGTNWTEVND
;
A
#
# COMPACT_ATOMS: atom_id res chain seq x y z
N MET A 1 -29.39 10.93 7.20
CA MET A 1 -29.20 10.48 8.60
C MET A 1 -30.41 9.65 8.94
N THR A 2 -30.29 8.32 8.90
CA THR A 2 -31.33 7.42 9.39
C THR A 2 -31.50 7.69 10.89
N THR A 3 -32.66 8.13 11.29
CA THR A 3 -32.91 8.43 12.68
C THR A 3 -32.92 7.14 13.49
N TYR A 4 -32.47 7.17 14.72
CA TYR A 4 -32.45 6.04 15.69
C TYR A 4 -33.79 5.27 15.76
N LYS A 5 -34.88 5.86 15.30
CA LYS A 5 -36.20 5.25 15.20
C LYS A 5 -36.33 4.19 14.10
N GLU A 6 -35.52 4.26 13.07
CA GLU A 6 -35.55 3.33 11.92
C GLU A 6 -34.74 2.03 12.18
N LEU A 7 -33.90 2.05 13.20
CA LEU A 7 -33.20 0.85 13.70
C LEU A 7 -34.02 0.03 14.71
N LYS A 8 -35.24 0.45 15.04
CA LYS A 8 -36.14 -0.30 15.90
C LYS A 8 -36.70 -1.52 15.18
N GLY A 9 -36.17 -2.68 15.50
CA GLY A 9 -36.64 -3.98 15.01
C GLY A 9 -35.52 -4.96 14.69
N THR A 10 -34.28 -4.53 14.63
CA THR A 10 -33.10 -5.42 14.57
C THR A 10 -32.59 -5.62 15.99
N ASN A 11 -32.85 -6.79 16.56
CA ASN A 11 -32.20 -7.18 17.81
C ASN A 11 -30.69 -7.27 17.53
N ILE A 12 -29.90 -6.48 18.25
CA ILE A 12 -28.45 -6.70 18.30
C ILE A 12 -28.24 -8.02 19.04
N GLU A 13 -27.71 -9.01 18.34
CA GLU A 13 -27.44 -10.31 18.93
C GLU A 13 -26.36 -10.18 20.00
N ALA A 14 -26.60 -10.70 21.18
CA ALA A 14 -25.60 -10.76 22.24
C ALA A 14 -24.90 -12.13 22.20
N VAL A 15 -23.60 -12.12 21.96
CA VAL A 15 -22.76 -13.32 21.87
C VAL A 15 -21.63 -13.26 22.89
N SER A 16 -21.10 -14.41 23.29
CA SER A 16 -19.96 -14.49 24.22
C SER A 16 -18.59 -14.44 23.52
N SER A 17 -18.58 -14.58 22.20
CA SER A 17 -17.39 -14.45 21.33
C SER A 17 -17.81 -13.86 20.01
N ASP A 18 -16.86 -13.24 19.31
CA ASP A 18 -17.14 -12.71 17.97
C ASP A 18 -17.52 -13.83 16.98
N PRO A 19 -18.52 -13.62 16.09
CA PRO A 19 -18.85 -14.59 15.05
C PRO A 19 -17.62 -14.91 14.20
N SER A 20 -17.41 -16.17 13.91
CA SER A 20 -16.26 -16.62 13.11
C SER A 20 -16.32 -16.17 11.64
N ASN A 21 -17.52 -15.86 11.14
CA ASN A 21 -17.75 -15.37 9.79
C ASN A 21 -18.89 -14.34 9.79
N PRO A 22 -18.67 -13.11 10.28
CA PRO A 22 -19.73 -12.11 10.36
C PRO A 22 -20.11 -11.59 8.98
N VAL A 23 -21.40 -11.47 8.70
CA VAL A 23 -21.91 -10.87 7.47
C VAL A 23 -21.63 -9.37 7.45
N LEU A 24 -21.29 -8.82 6.29
CA LEU A 24 -21.04 -7.39 6.12
C LEU A 24 -22.23 -6.54 6.63
N GLY A 25 -21.92 -5.58 7.51
CA GLY A 25 -22.94 -4.74 8.15
C GLY A 25 -23.61 -5.40 9.36
N GLN A 26 -23.30 -6.63 9.70
CA GLN A 26 -23.77 -7.27 10.92
C GLN A 26 -23.25 -6.52 12.15
N VAL A 27 -24.14 -6.27 13.10
CA VAL A 27 -23.81 -5.64 14.40
C VAL A 27 -24.17 -6.62 15.50
N TRP A 28 -23.28 -6.83 16.46
CA TRP A 28 -23.50 -7.69 17.62
C TRP A 28 -22.94 -7.04 18.90
N TYR A 29 -23.45 -7.50 20.03
CA TYR A 29 -22.89 -7.16 21.34
C TYR A 29 -22.06 -8.34 21.85
N ASN A 30 -20.75 -8.15 22.01
CA ASN A 30 -19.89 -9.16 22.62
C ASN A 30 -19.94 -8.98 24.14
N SER A 31 -20.55 -9.95 24.82
CA SER A 31 -20.77 -9.87 26.29
C SER A 31 -19.50 -10.12 27.09
N THR A 32 -18.48 -10.75 26.50
CA THR A 32 -17.16 -10.94 27.12
C THR A 32 -16.37 -9.64 27.10
N ASP A 33 -16.34 -8.95 25.95
CA ASP A 33 -15.64 -7.69 25.78
C ASP A 33 -16.47 -6.48 26.24
N GLN A 34 -17.74 -6.69 26.55
CA GLN A 34 -18.73 -5.66 26.92
C GLN A 34 -18.85 -4.54 25.87
N ALA A 35 -18.72 -4.88 24.59
CA ALA A 35 -18.68 -3.95 23.49
C ALA A 35 -19.68 -4.29 22.38
N VAL A 36 -20.27 -3.27 21.77
CA VAL A 36 -20.98 -3.40 20.48
C VAL A 36 -19.97 -3.40 19.36
N LYS A 37 -19.99 -4.45 18.56
CA LYS A 37 -19.09 -4.65 17.42
C LYS A 37 -19.88 -4.72 16.12
N GLY A 38 -19.24 -4.42 15.02
CA GLY A 38 -19.85 -4.48 13.69
C GLY A 38 -18.86 -5.00 12.65
N SER A 39 -19.34 -5.85 11.76
CA SER A 39 -18.58 -6.27 10.58
C SER A 39 -18.60 -5.16 9.54
N ARG A 40 -17.43 -4.79 9.06
CA ARG A 40 -17.26 -3.85 7.94
C ARG A 40 -16.18 -4.35 6.99
N VAL A 41 -16.26 -3.95 5.73
CA VAL A 41 -15.12 -4.05 4.84
C VAL A 41 -14.05 -3.06 5.33
N LEU A 42 -12.92 -3.58 5.81
CA LEU A 42 -11.83 -2.76 6.33
C LEU A 42 -11.02 -2.07 5.23
N ALA A 43 -11.06 -2.60 4.01
CA ALA A 43 -10.53 -1.97 2.81
C ALA A 43 -11.33 -2.50 1.62
N ALA A 44 -11.99 -1.64 0.89
CA ALA A 44 -12.50 -1.97 -0.43
C ALA A 44 -11.47 -1.42 -1.42
N GLY A 45 -10.69 -2.30 -2.04
CA GLY A 45 -9.97 -1.93 -3.25
C GLY A 45 -10.97 -1.63 -4.36
N ALA A 46 -10.57 -0.83 -5.31
CA ALA A 46 -11.39 -0.52 -6.48
C ALA A 46 -10.53 -0.54 -7.74
N TRP A 47 -11.12 -0.98 -8.83
CA TRP A 47 -10.55 -0.88 -10.16
C TRP A 47 -10.93 0.46 -10.79
N ALA A 48 -9.94 1.17 -11.31
CA ALA A 48 -10.12 2.39 -12.10
C ALA A 48 -9.59 2.17 -13.52
N THR A 49 -10.22 2.78 -14.50
CA THR A 49 -9.77 2.69 -15.89
C THR A 49 -8.49 3.50 -16.07
N GLY A 50 -7.42 2.85 -16.53
CA GLY A 50 -6.17 3.48 -16.97
C GLY A 50 -6.14 3.74 -18.48
N GLY A 51 -4.99 4.22 -18.98
CA GLY A 51 -4.76 4.41 -20.42
C GLY A 51 -4.74 3.06 -21.15
N ASN A 52 -5.34 2.99 -22.34
CA ASN A 52 -5.38 1.77 -23.14
C ASN A 52 -4.01 1.43 -23.75
N LEU A 53 -3.72 0.14 -23.94
CA LEU A 53 -2.63 -0.34 -24.79
C LEU A 53 -2.74 0.25 -26.20
N ASN A 54 -1.61 0.53 -26.85
CA ASN A 54 -1.58 0.93 -28.25
C ASN A 54 -2.01 -0.22 -29.18
N THR A 55 -1.66 -1.46 -28.79
CA THR A 55 -2.06 -2.68 -29.53
C THR A 55 -2.89 -3.59 -28.64
N ALA A 56 -4.19 -3.76 -28.97
CA ALA A 56 -5.08 -4.69 -28.29
C ALA A 56 -4.56 -6.12 -28.40
N ARG A 57 -4.44 -6.85 -27.29
CA ARG A 57 -3.90 -8.21 -27.25
C ARG A 57 -4.26 -8.97 -25.98
N TYR A 58 -4.15 -10.29 -26.03
CA TYR A 58 -4.35 -11.19 -24.91
C TYR A 58 -3.18 -12.18 -24.79
N ALA A 59 -3.14 -12.92 -23.69
CA ALA A 59 -2.10 -13.90 -23.40
C ALA A 59 -0.66 -13.33 -23.45
N GLY A 60 -0.49 -12.04 -23.12
CA GLY A 60 0.80 -11.41 -22.88
C GLY A 60 1.31 -11.68 -21.47
N ALA A 61 2.43 -11.07 -21.14
CA ALA A 61 2.95 -10.99 -19.77
C ALA A 61 3.15 -9.53 -19.35
N ALA A 62 3.18 -9.30 -18.04
CA ALA A 62 3.42 -7.98 -17.47
C ALA A 62 4.29 -8.04 -16.22
N THR A 63 4.96 -6.91 -15.95
CA THR A 63 5.74 -6.67 -14.72
C THR A 63 5.49 -5.27 -14.20
N GLY A 64 5.86 -4.99 -12.95
CA GLY A 64 5.68 -3.67 -12.35
C GLY A 64 4.32 -3.50 -11.65
N ASN A 65 3.86 -2.25 -11.55
CA ASN A 65 2.65 -1.84 -10.86
C ASN A 65 1.98 -0.66 -11.59
N PRO A 66 0.80 -0.15 -11.16
CA PRO A 66 0.12 0.97 -11.81
C PRO A 66 0.96 2.24 -12.03
N GLY A 67 1.98 2.51 -11.19
CA GLY A 67 2.87 3.65 -11.37
C GLY A 67 3.97 3.45 -12.43
N GLY A 68 4.21 2.20 -12.85
CA GLY A 68 5.23 1.86 -13.85
C GLY A 68 5.19 0.37 -14.18
N SER A 69 4.49 0.01 -15.27
CA SER A 69 4.31 -1.37 -15.73
C SER A 69 4.93 -1.58 -17.12
N LEU A 70 5.34 -2.81 -17.39
CA LEU A 70 5.78 -3.24 -18.73
C LEU A 70 4.86 -4.38 -19.18
N ALA A 71 4.26 -4.24 -20.35
CA ALA A 71 3.45 -5.25 -21.01
C ALA A 71 4.17 -5.75 -22.26
N PHE A 72 4.34 -7.06 -22.41
CA PHE A 72 5.11 -7.61 -23.52
C PHE A 72 4.54 -8.92 -24.06
N GLY A 73 4.73 -9.13 -25.37
CA GLY A 73 4.22 -10.30 -26.07
C GLY A 73 2.69 -10.33 -26.14
N GLY A 74 2.14 -11.49 -26.45
CA GLY A 74 0.72 -11.75 -26.55
C GLY A 74 0.25 -12.11 -27.96
N TYR A 75 -1.08 -12.17 -28.16
CA TYR A 75 -1.73 -12.44 -29.44
C TYR A 75 -2.70 -11.33 -29.79
N SER A 76 -2.53 -10.74 -30.99
CA SER A 76 -3.34 -9.60 -31.46
C SER A 76 -4.68 -9.99 -32.11
N GLY A 77 -4.98 -11.29 -32.19
CA GLY A 77 -6.11 -11.84 -32.95
C GLY A 77 -5.72 -12.28 -34.36
N THR A 78 -4.57 -11.86 -34.85
CA THR A 78 -4.06 -12.24 -36.16
C THR A 78 -2.68 -12.88 -36.09
N ALA A 79 -1.87 -12.46 -35.14
CA ALA A 79 -0.49 -12.93 -34.96
C ALA A 79 -0.06 -12.90 -33.49
N TYR A 80 0.88 -13.76 -33.14
CA TYR A 80 1.69 -13.60 -31.95
C TYR A 80 2.66 -12.44 -32.17
N VAL A 81 2.73 -11.54 -31.20
CA VAL A 81 3.47 -10.28 -31.33
C VAL A 81 4.61 -10.19 -30.31
N GLY A 82 5.64 -9.42 -30.66
CA GLY A 82 6.73 -9.06 -29.77
C GLY A 82 6.49 -7.74 -29.03
N ASN A 83 5.40 -7.02 -29.38
CA ASN A 83 5.14 -5.68 -28.87
C ASN A 83 5.39 -5.57 -27.39
N THR A 84 6.20 -4.59 -27.03
CA THR A 84 6.49 -4.21 -25.64
C THR A 84 6.07 -2.77 -25.43
N GLU A 85 5.23 -2.55 -24.44
CA GLU A 85 4.75 -1.22 -24.08
C GLU A 85 5.03 -0.94 -22.61
N SER A 86 5.50 0.29 -22.31
CA SER A 86 5.79 0.77 -20.96
C SER A 86 4.72 1.75 -20.51
N TYR A 87 4.17 1.52 -19.32
CA TYR A 87 3.15 2.34 -18.66
C TYR A 87 3.78 3.30 -17.67
N ASN A 88 3.31 4.54 -17.64
CA ASN A 88 3.83 5.60 -16.76
C ASN A 88 2.81 6.07 -15.70
N GLY A 89 1.75 5.30 -15.45
CA GLY A 89 0.66 5.68 -14.55
C GLY A 89 -0.50 6.42 -15.24
N SER A 90 -0.41 6.72 -16.55
CA SER A 90 -1.48 7.38 -17.28
C SER A 90 -1.65 6.87 -18.71
N GLY A 91 -0.58 6.44 -19.37
CA GLY A 91 -0.61 5.96 -20.75
C GLY A 91 0.54 5.02 -21.08
N TRP A 92 0.34 4.26 -22.15
CA TRP A 92 1.30 3.30 -22.68
C TRP A 92 2.14 3.93 -23.79
N THR A 93 3.42 3.64 -23.78
CA THR A 93 4.37 4.02 -24.83
C THR A 93 5.06 2.76 -25.36
N GLU A 94 5.05 2.57 -26.67
CA GLU A 94 5.75 1.46 -27.30
C GLU A 94 7.27 1.65 -27.14
N VAL A 95 7.94 0.57 -26.76
CA VAL A 95 9.39 0.48 -26.55
C VAL A 95 9.95 -0.67 -27.40
N ALA A 96 11.22 -1.04 -27.22
CA ALA A 96 11.81 -2.11 -28.04
C ALA A 96 11.12 -3.47 -27.78
N ASP A 97 10.74 -4.14 -28.85
CA ASP A 97 10.02 -5.41 -28.85
C ASP A 97 10.88 -6.60 -28.40
N LEU A 98 10.22 -7.66 -27.91
CA LEU A 98 10.82 -8.98 -27.77
C LEU A 98 11.49 -9.41 -29.10
N ASN A 99 12.67 -10.03 -29.02
CA ASN A 99 13.33 -10.58 -30.19
C ASN A 99 12.52 -11.70 -30.87
N THR A 100 11.76 -12.44 -30.06
CA THR A 100 10.85 -13.49 -30.54
C THR A 100 9.41 -13.19 -30.11
N GLY A 101 8.55 -12.84 -31.08
CA GLY A 101 7.13 -12.59 -30.84
C GLY A 101 6.41 -13.85 -30.37
N ARG A 102 5.78 -13.82 -29.17
CA ARG A 102 5.14 -14.99 -28.55
C ARG A 102 4.05 -14.57 -27.53
N GLY A 103 3.13 -15.51 -27.33
CA GLY A 103 2.10 -15.37 -26.28
C GLY A 103 2.09 -16.53 -25.32
N TYR A 104 1.20 -16.51 -24.33
CA TYR A 104 1.13 -17.50 -23.27
C TYR A 104 2.46 -17.72 -22.55
N LEU A 105 3.27 -16.66 -22.46
CA LEU A 105 4.60 -16.66 -21.86
C LEU A 105 4.50 -16.32 -20.36
N GLY A 106 5.53 -16.71 -19.60
CA GLY A 106 5.72 -16.25 -18.23
C GLY A 106 6.48 -14.93 -18.17
N GLY A 107 6.23 -14.15 -17.13
CA GLY A 107 6.93 -12.90 -16.84
C GLY A 107 7.35 -12.82 -15.38
N ALA A 108 8.52 -12.18 -15.13
CA ALA A 108 8.99 -11.85 -13.79
C ALA A 108 9.68 -10.48 -13.79
N GLY A 109 9.49 -9.68 -12.74
CA GLY A 109 10.03 -8.33 -12.59
C GLY A 109 9.11 -7.43 -11.79
N LEU A 110 9.69 -6.45 -11.11
CA LEU A 110 8.96 -5.54 -10.20
C LEU A 110 8.77 -4.14 -10.78
N THR A 111 9.35 -3.86 -11.96
CA THR A 111 9.32 -2.53 -12.59
C THR A 111 9.21 -2.62 -14.10
N ASN A 112 8.89 -1.50 -14.75
CA ASN A 112 8.92 -1.37 -16.20
C ASN A 112 10.35 -1.24 -16.79
N THR A 113 11.38 -1.18 -15.96
CA THR A 113 12.78 -1.04 -16.39
C THR A 113 13.58 -2.32 -16.29
N ALA A 114 13.02 -3.36 -15.67
CA ALA A 114 13.69 -4.65 -15.49
C ALA A 114 12.66 -5.79 -15.50
N ALA A 115 12.72 -6.63 -16.52
CA ALA A 115 11.78 -7.75 -16.72
C ALA A 115 12.47 -8.97 -17.32
N LEU A 116 11.93 -10.14 -17.04
CA LEU A 116 12.27 -11.41 -17.63
C LEU A 116 11.02 -11.95 -18.34
N GLY A 117 11.13 -12.28 -19.62
CA GLY A 117 10.10 -12.95 -20.38
C GLY A 117 10.57 -14.33 -20.81
N PHE A 118 9.85 -15.38 -20.45
CA PHE A 118 10.31 -16.75 -20.67
C PHE A 118 9.22 -17.70 -21.19
N ALA A 119 9.65 -18.72 -21.93
CA ALA A 119 8.77 -19.74 -22.51
C ALA A 119 7.73 -19.15 -23.47
N GLY A 120 6.58 -19.79 -23.68
CA GLY A 120 5.48 -19.32 -24.55
C GLY A 120 5.33 -20.10 -25.85
N ASN A 121 4.60 -19.52 -26.81
CA ASN A 121 4.21 -20.09 -28.10
C ASN A 121 4.18 -18.99 -29.18
N PRO A 122 4.48 -19.12 -30.48
CA PRO A 122 4.46 -20.26 -31.39
C PRO A 122 5.83 -20.74 -31.86
N PRO A 123 5.88 -21.72 -32.83
CA PRO A 123 4.80 -22.58 -33.35
C PRO A 123 4.53 -23.79 -32.46
N SER A 124 5.35 -23.98 -31.46
CA SER A 124 5.23 -24.99 -30.40
C SER A 124 5.60 -24.33 -29.08
N SER A 125 5.54 -25.04 -28.00
CA SER A 125 6.02 -24.56 -26.70
C SER A 125 7.51 -24.21 -26.79
N LEU A 126 7.86 -22.95 -26.53
CA LEU A 126 9.21 -22.41 -26.57
C LEU A 126 9.90 -22.51 -25.21
N ALA A 127 11.23 -22.53 -25.22
CA ALA A 127 12.05 -22.44 -24.01
C ALA A 127 12.70 -21.04 -23.84
N VAL A 128 12.66 -20.21 -24.85
CA VAL A 128 13.36 -18.92 -24.95
C VAL A 128 13.14 -18.05 -23.73
N THR A 129 14.23 -17.52 -23.18
CA THR A 129 14.21 -16.53 -22.11
C THR A 129 14.89 -15.25 -22.58
N GLU A 130 14.22 -14.11 -22.41
CA GLU A 130 14.73 -12.79 -22.71
C GLU A 130 14.69 -11.88 -21.48
N LEU A 131 15.77 -11.10 -21.31
CA LEU A 131 15.94 -10.12 -20.23
C LEU A 131 15.80 -8.71 -20.78
N TRP A 132 14.93 -7.92 -20.17
CA TRP A 132 14.74 -6.48 -20.42
C TRP A 132 15.58 -5.65 -19.46
N ASN A 133 16.35 -4.70 -20.00
CA ASN A 133 17.24 -3.82 -19.24
C ASN A 133 16.76 -2.36 -19.12
N GLY A 134 15.50 -2.08 -19.49
CA GLY A 134 14.93 -0.74 -19.54
C GLY A 134 14.98 -0.10 -20.94
N SER A 135 15.69 -0.71 -21.92
CA SER A 135 15.81 -0.18 -23.29
C SER A 135 15.79 -1.25 -24.39
N SER A 136 16.20 -2.47 -24.10
CA SER A 136 16.22 -3.57 -25.07
C SER A 136 16.09 -4.93 -24.42
N TRP A 137 15.61 -5.90 -25.19
CA TRP A 137 15.58 -7.30 -24.82
C TRP A 137 16.84 -8.01 -25.27
N THR A 138 17.38 -8.87 -24.44
CA THR A 138 18.55 -9.70 -24.73
C THR A 138 18.23 -11.15 -24.36
N GLU A 139 18.48 -12.08 -25.27
CA GLU A 139 18.32 -13.51 -25.00
C GLU A 139 19.35 -13.96 -23.95
N VAL A 140 18.89 -14.70 -22.97
CA VAL A 140 19.69 -15.31 -21.90
C VAL A 140 19.45 -16.81 -21.84
N ASN A 141 19.95 -17.52 -20.85
CA ASN A 141 19.79 -18.97 -20.77
C ASN A 141 18.33 -19.37 -20.63
N ASP A 142 17.90 -20.27 -21.48
CA ASP A 142 16.52 -20.76 -21.62
C ASP A 142 16.05 -21.59 -20.44
N VAL A 143 14.72 -21.65 -20.21
CA VAL A 143 14.12 -22.66 -19.34
C VAL A 143 14.45 -24.08 -19.87
N ASN A 144 14.66 -25.03 -18.95
CA ASN A 144 15.07 -26.38 -19.36
C ASN A 144 13.97 -27.11 -20.16
N THR A 145 12.70 -26.82 -19.87
CA THR A 145 11.56 -27.42 -20.55
C THR A 145 10.68 -26.36 -21.19
N GLY A 146 10.62 -26.37 -22.53
CA GLY A 146 9.76 -25.47 -23.31
C GLY A 146 8.29 -25.73 -23.04
N ARG A 147 7.54 -24.68 -22.64
CA ARG A 147 6.11 -24.77 -22.28
C ARG A 147 5.38 -23.45 -22.46
N GLN A 148 4.06 -23.45 -22.38
CA GLN A 148 3.20 -22.29 -22.53
C GLN A 148 2.10 -22.26 -21.48
N ALA A 149 1.43 -21.13 -21.32
CA ALA A 149 0.38 -20.92 -20.34
C ALA A 149 0.83 -21.26 -18.92
N LEU A 150 2.07 -20.92 -18.61
CA LEU A 150 2.74 -21.11 -17.33
C LEU A 150 2.59 -19.85 -16.46
N GLY A 151 2.84 -20.00 -15.16
CA GLY A 151 2.96 -18.87 -14.24
C GLY A 151 4.39 -18.36 -14.14
N GLY A 152 4.53 -17.08 -13.84
CA GLY A 152 5.81 -16.46 -13.50
C GLY A 152 5.70 -15.69 -12.19
N ALA A 153 6.78 -15.70 -11.40
CA ALA A 153 6.91 -14.93 -10.17
C ALA A 153 8.37 -14.53 -9.98
N GLY A 154 8.63 -13.41 -9.29
CA GLY A 154 9.97 -12.96 -8.92
C GLY A 154 10.51 -11.78 -9.69
N THR A 155 11.85 -11.68 -9.68
CA THR A 155 12.64 -10.60 -10.29
C THR A 155 13.50 -11.11 -11.46
N THR A 156 14.26 -10.22 -12.08
CA THR A 156 15.25 -10.56 -13.13
C THR A 156 16.45 -11.37 -12.62
N THR A 157 16.62 -11.50 -11.33
CA THR A 157 17.74 -12.25 -10.71
C THR A 157 17.27 -13.40 -9.83
N SER A 158 15.98 -13.50 -9.54
CA SER A 158 15.39 -14.49 -8.63
C SER A 158 13.93 -14.73 -9.06
N ALA A 159 13.68 -15.72 -9.93
CA ALA A 159 12.36 -15.98 -10.49
C ALA A 159 11.99 -17.46 -10.50
N LEU A 160 10.69 -17.73 -10.66
CA LEU A 160 10.11 -19.03 -10.86
C LEU A 160 9.37 -19.10 -12.19
N ALA A 161 9.56 -20.20 -12.91
CA ALA A 161 8.75 -20.62 -14.05
C ALA A 161 7.93 -21.83 -13.63
N ILE A 162 6.62 -21.68 -13.52
CA ILE A 162 5.76 -22.59 -12.76
C ILE A 162 4.73 -23.26 -13.67
N GLY A 163 4.64 -24.59 -13.64
CA GLY A 163 3.64 -25.39 -14.36
C GLY A 163 3.58 -25.08 -15.87
N GLY A 164 2.39 -25.15 -16.46
CA GLY A 164 2.14 -24.83 -17.86
C GLY A 164 1.78 -26.03 -18.72
N PHE A 165 1.33 -25.76 -19.97
CA PHE A 165 0.96 -26.79 -20.92
C PHE A 165 2.20 -27.57 -21.39
N VAL A 166 2.10 -28.87 -21.50
CA VAL A 166 3.12 -29.90 -21.76
C VAL A 166 3.80 -30.36 -20.48
N ALA A 167 4.05 -29.50 -19.50
CA ALA A 167 4.75 -29.81 -18.26
C ALA A 167 4.01 -29.22 -17.06
N LEU A 168 2.85 -29.79 -16.75
CA LEU A 168 1.86 -29.24 -15.82
C LEU A 168 2.36 -29.07 -14.38
N THR A 169 3.31 -29.89 -13.93
CA THR A 169 3.84 -29.87 -12.55
C THR A 169 5.19 -29.19 -12.44
N ILE A 170 5.97 -29.15 -13.51
CA ILE A 170 7.37 -28.72 -13.47
C ILE A 170 7.49 -27.26 -12.97
N ASN A 171 8.41 -27.08 -12.02
CA ASN A 171 8.78 -25.80 -11.49
C ASN A 171 10.29 -25.59 -11.65
N GLU A 172 10.69 -24.47 -12.26
CA GLU A 172 12.09 -24.11 -12.44
C GLU A 172 12.39 -22.77 -11.76
N SER A 173 13.55 -22.71 -11.10
CA SER A 173 14.04 -21.53 -10.39
C SER A 173 15.20 -20.89 -11.16
N TRP A 174 15.12 -19.57 -11.36
CA TRP A 174 16.13 -18.70 -11.95
C TRP A 174 17.00 -18.04 -10.91
N ASN A 175 18.31 -18.10 -11.06
CA ASN A 175 19.30 -17.50 -10.14
C ASN A 175 20.00 -16.25 -10.68
N GLY A 176 19.46 -15.66 -11.74
CA GLY A 176 20.09 -14.54 -12.46
C GLY A 176 20.96 -14.96 -13.63
N THR A 177 21.22 -16.27 -13.79
CA THR A 177 22.09 -16.80 -14.88
C THR A 177 21.51 -18.06 -15.48
N ASN A 178 21.03 -19.01 -14.68
CA ASN A 178 20.55 -20.32 -15.14
C ASN A 178 19.23 -20.69 -14.49
N TRP A 179 18.40 -21.46 -15.22
CA TRP A 179 17.24 -22.14 -14.71
C TRP A 179 17.65 -23.51 -14.13
N THR A 180 17.08 -23.85 -13.01
CA THR A 180 17.28 -25.15 -12.33
C THR A 180 15.92 -25.70 -11.93
N GLU A 181 15.64 -26.97 -12.26
CA GLU A 181 14.42 -27.64 -11.83
C GLU A 181 14.43 -27.80 -10.30
N VAL A 182 13.32 -27.43 -9.68
CA VAL A 182 13.08 -27.52 -8.25
C VAL A 182 11.81 -28.34 -8.00
N ASN A 183 11.38 -28.51 -6.75
CA ASN A 183 10.26 -29.39 -6.43
C ASN A 183 8.98 -29.01 -7.18
N ASP A 184 8.35 -30.01 -7.74
CA ASP A 184 7.13 -29.93 -8.55
C ASP A 184 5.91 -29.47 -7.75
N LEU A 185 4.91 -28.95 -8.47
CA LEU A 185 3.56 -28.71 -7.95
C LEU A 185 2.91 -30.00 -7.47
N ASN A 186 2.13 -29.94 -6.40
CA ASN A 186 1.31 -31.09 -5.95
C ASN A 186 0.23 -31.41 -6.98
N THR A 187 -0.35 -30.40 -7.62
CA THR A 187 -1.38 -30.57 -8.64
C THR A 187 -0.99 -29.82 -9.91
N GLY A 188 -0.74 -30.59 -10.98
CA GLY A 188 -0.33 -30.02 -12.27
C GLY A 188 -1.40 -29.14 -12.92
N ARG A 189 -1.03 -27.96 -13.40
CA ARG A 189 -1.98 -26.96 -13.95
C ARG A 189 -1.35 -26.00 -14.96
N ARG A 190 -2.21 -25.33 -15.70
CA ARG A 190 -1.89 -24.23 -16.62
C ARG A 190 -2.93 -23.12 -16.54
N GLY A 191 -2.62 -21.92 -17.04
CA GLY A 191 -3.55 -20.81 -17.12
C GLY A 191 -4.10 -20.39 -15.75
N PHE A 192 -3.26 -20.38 -14.76
CA PHE A 192 -3.56 -20.03 -13.37
C PHE A 192 -3.01 -18.65 -13.02
N GLY A 193 -3.49 -18.04 -11.94
CA GLY A 193 -2.93 -16.83 -11.36
C GLY A 193 -1.68 -17.16 -10.53
N ALA A 194 -0.68 -16.26 -10.60
CA ALA A 194 0.55 -16.37 -9.81
C ALA A 194 0.94 -15.04 -9.20
N GLY A 195 1.64 -15.07 -8.06
CA GLY A 195 2.23 -13.91 -7.39
C GLY A 195 3.43 -14.30 -6.55
N GLY A 196 4.40 -13.40 -6.41
CA GLY A 196 5.64 -13.56 -5.63
C GLY A 196 6.73 -12.63 -6.14
N ASP A 197 7.50 -12.05 -5.24
CA ASP A 197 8.57 -11.09 -5.55
C ASP A 197 9.95 -11.74 -5.70
N ASP A 198 10.05 -13.05 -5.41
CA ASP A 198 11.29 -13.82 -5.56
C ASP A 198 11.02 -15.34 -5.74
N ASN A 199 12.10 -16.11 -5.90
CA ASN A 199 12.03 -17.57 -6.04
C ASN A 199 11.90 -18.33 -4.71
N THR A 200 11.73 -17.66 -3.59
CA THR A 200 11.62 -18.29 -2.25
C THR A 200 10.22 -18.22 -1.66
N SER A 201 9.33 -17.37 -2.21
CA SER A 201 7.98 -17.17 -1.71
C SER A 201 7.02 -16.82 -2.85
N ALA A 202 6.17 -17.76 -3.22
CA ALA A 202 5.18 -17.58 -4.29
C ALA A 202 3.85 -18.26 -3.96
N LEU A 203 2.78 -17.79 -4.58
CA LEU A 203 1.46 -18.36 -4.52
C LEU A 203 0.94 -18.60 -5.93
N ILE A 204 0.32 -19.76 -6.17
CA ILE A 204 -0.43 -20.05 -7.39
C ILE A 204 -1.85 -20.46 -7.03
N PHE A 205 -2.80 -20.12 -7.88
CA PHE A 205 -4.21 -20.36 -7.59
C PHE A 205 -5.05 -20.51 -8.87
N GLY A 206 -6.04 -21.40 -8.80
CA GLY A 206 -6.90 -21.76 -9.92
C GLY A 206 -6.20 -22.54 -11.03
N GLY A 207 -6.69 -22.39 -12.26
CA GLY A 207 -6.13 -23.05 -13.45
C GLY A 207 -6.94 -24.23 -13.97
N THR A 208 -6.33 -25.03 -14.85
CA THR A 208 -6.89 -26.23 -15.51
C THR A 208 -5.76 -27.20 -15.90
N PRO A 209 -5.96 -28.51 -16.12
CA PRO A 209 -7.08 -29.40 -15.82
C PRO A 209 -7.07 -29.91 -14.36
N PRO A 210 -8.16 -30.54 -13.87
CA PRO A 210 -9.43 -30.78 -14.56
C PRO A 210 -10.42 -29.65 -14.36
N GLY A 211 -10.97 -29.08 -15.44
CA GLY A 211 -12.00 -28.03 -15.36
C GLY A 211 -11.52 -26.72 -14.74
N ASN A 212 -12.42 -26.01 -14.04
CA ASN A 212 -12.14 -24.78 -13.34
C ASN A 212 -11.62 -25.10 -11.95
N MET A 213 -10.33 -24.97 -11.73
CA MET A 213 -9.71 -25.29 -10.43
C MET A 213 -9.91 -24.14 -9.44
N THR A 214 -10.10 -24.51 -8.18
CA THR A 214 -10.08 -23.59 -7.02
C THR A 214 -8.76 -23.66 -6.26
N GLN A 215 -8.02 -24.77 -6.39
CA GLN A 215 -6.84 -25.08 -5.59
C GLN A 215 -5.82 -23.96 -5.60
N THR A 216 -5.31 -23.68 -4.41
CA THR A 216 -4.22 -22.74 -4.16
C THR A 216 -3.05 -23.49 -3.56
N GLU A 217 -1.86 -23.26 -4.10
CA GLU A 217 -0.61 -23.77 -3.54
C GLU A 217 0.37 -22.66 -3.23
N SER A 218 1.02 -22.77 -2.07
CA SER A 218 2.02 -21.85 -1.54
C SER A 218 3.41 -22.45 -1.61
N TRP A 219 4.37 -21.70 -2.14
CA TRP A 219 5.78 -22.04 -2.23
C TRP A 219 6.59 -21.39 -1.09
N ASN A 220 7.42 -22.16 -0.41
CA ASN A 220 8.25 -21.70 0.70
C ASN A 220 9.77 -21.68 0.39
N GLY A 221 10.13 -21.71 -0.89
CA GLY A 221 11.52 -21.80 -1.35
C GLY A 221 12.02 -23.23 -1.53
N THR A 222 11.25 -24.23 -1.07
CA THR A 222 11.65 -25.66 -1.16
C THR A 222 10.50 -26.55 -1.62
N ASN A 223 9.30 -26.39 -1.06
CA ASN A 223 8.16 -27.23 -1.34
C ASN A 223 6.89 -26.40 -1.58
N TRP A 224 6.00 -26.98 -2.41
CA TRP A 224 4.64 -26.53 -2.56
C TRP A 224 3.75 -27.15 -1.48
N THR A 225 2.85 -26.37 -0.90
CA THR A 225 1.87 -26.81 0.09
C THR A 225 0.50 -26.27 -0.31
N GLU A 226 -0.51 -27.17 -0.35
CA GLU A 226 -1.89 -26.77 -0.59
C GLU A 226 -2.41 -25.96 0.60
N VAL A 227 -3.06 -24.85 0.30
CA VAL A 227 -3.67 -23.92 1.26
C VAL A 227 -5.13 -23.68 0.89
N ASN A 228 -5.85 -22.77 1.58
CA ASN A 228 -7.27 -22.58 1.34
C ASN A 228 -7.56 -22.06 -0.08
N ASP A 229 -8.57 -22.63 -0.69
CA ASP A 229 -8.97 -22.49 -2.08
C ASP A 229 -9.63 -21.15 -2.40
N LEU A 230 -9.59 -20.75 -3.69
CA LEU A 230 -10.45 -19.70 -4.27
C LEU A 230 -11.92 -20.01 -4.00
N ASN A 231 -12.74 -18.96 -3.83
CA ASN A 231 -14.19 -19.11 -3.75
C ASN A 231 -14.80 -19.51 -5.11
N THR A 232 -14.22 -19.01 -6.21
CA THR A 232 -14.70 -19.30 -7.57
C THR A 232 -13.59 -19.92 -8.41
N GLY A 233 -13.77 -21.21 -8.81
CA GLY A 233 -12.85 -21.92 -9.69
C GLY A 233 -12.84 -21.30 -11.09
N ARG A 234 -11.65 -20.94 -11.60
CA ARG A 234 -11.47 -20.33 -12.91
C ARG A 234 -10.05 -20.50 -13.45
N PHE A 235 -9.86 -20.23 -14.72
CA PHE A 235 -8.57 -20.30 -15.39
C PHE A 235 -8.41 -19.21 -16.44
N SER A 236 -7.21 -19.08 -17.05
CA SER A 236 -6.87 -18.03 -18.01
C SER A 236 -7.09 -16.64 -17.43
N PHE A 237 -6.62 -16.40 -16.23
CA PHE A 237 -6.76 -15.14 -15.51
C PHE A 237 -5.42 -14.62 -14.97
N ALA A 238 -5.38 -13.35 -14.64
CA ALA A 238 -4.20 -12.72 -14.12
C ALA A 238 -4.09 -12.83 -12.59
N GLY A 239 -2.86 -12.85 -12.12
CA GLY A 239 -2.51 -12.77 -10.71
C GLY A 239 -1.56 -11.61 -10.43
N ALA A 240 -1.62 -11.09 -9.21
CA ALA A 240 -0.68 -10.13 -8.65
C ALA A 240 -0.42 -10.49 -7.19
N GLY A 241 0.79 -10.24 -6.69
CA GLY A 241 1.11 -10.54 -5.29
C GLY A 241 2.60 -10.45 -5.03
N ALA A 242 2.96 -9.95 -3.85
CA ALA A 242 4.36 -9.79 -3.45
C ALA A 242 4.92 -11.05 -2.76
N SER A 243 4.08 -12.00 -2.33
CA SER A 243 4.53 -13.18 -1.60
C SER A 243 3.43 -14.24 -1.49
N ALA A 244 3.76 -15.38 -0.92
CA ALA A 244 2.80 -16.44 -0.59
C ALA A 244 1.71 -16.01 0.43
N THR A 245 1.87 -14.87 1.09
CA THR A 245 0.92 -14.41 2.13
C THR A 245 -0.03 -13.32 1.66
N ASN A 246 0.14 -12.78 0.45
CA ASN A 246 -0.74 -11.78 -0.11
C ASN A 246 -0.79 -11.86 -1.64
N ALA A 247 -1.98 -11.94 -2.18
CA ALA A 247 -2.18 -12.01 -3.62
C ALA A 247 -3.56 -11.46 -4.01
N LEU A 248 -3.72 -11.18 -5.30
CA LEU A 248 -4.96 -10.79 -5.94
C LEU A 248 -5.14 -11.62 -7.22
N GLY A 249 -6.28 -12.24 -7.40
CA GLY A 249 -6.64 -12.96 -8.63
C GLY A 249 -7.82 -12.26 -9.29
N PHE A 250 -7.74 -11.93 -10.58
CA PHE A 250 -8.76 -11.14 -11.26
C PHE A 250 -8.99 -11.55 -12.72
N GLY A 251 -10.26 -11.48 -13.14
CA GLY A 251 -10.70 -11.90 -14.46
C GLY A 251 -10.73 -13.40 -14.65
N GLY A 252 -10.45 -13.85 -15.88
CA GLY A 252 -10.41 -15.25 -16.26
C GLY A 252 -11.70 -15.76 -16.89
N ARG A 253 -11.83 -17.08 -16.96
CA ARG A 253 -13.05 -17.74 -17.46
C ARG A 253 -13.45 -18.94 -16.63
N VAL A 254 -14.74 -19.24 -16.69
CA VAL A 254 -15.32 -20.50 -16.25
C VAL A 254 -15.80 -21.29 -17.48
N ASP A 255 -15.72 -22.61 -17.42
CA ASP A 255 -16.12 -23.51 -18.54
C ASP A 255 -16.90 -24.72 -17.99
N PRO A 256 -18.12 -24.99 -18.46
CA PRO A 256 -19.00 -24.16 -19.29
C PRO A 256 -19.63 -23.00 -18.50
N PRO A 257 -19.98 -21.87 -19.13
CA PRO A 257 -20.21 -21.64 -20.58
C PRO A 257 -19.04 -20.96 -21.32
N GLN A 258 -17.82 -21.01 -20.91
CA GLN A 258 -16.64 -20.31 -21.49
C GLN A 258 -16.71 -18.76 -21.38
N ALA A 259 -17.42 -18.28 -20.39
CA ALA A 259 -17.63 -16.83 -20.23
C ALA A 259 -16.44 -16.15 -19.55
N ALA A 260 -16.03 -15.00 -20.10
CA ALA A 260 -15.11 -14.09 -19.42
C ALA A 260 -15.70 -13.62 -18.10
N GLN A 261 -14.87 -13.49 -17.09
CA GLN A 261 -15.24 -13.11 -15.72
C GLN A 261 -14.66 -11.74 -15.37
N SER A 262 -15.34 -11.02 -14.48
CA SER A 262 -14.83 -9.81 -13.83
C SER A 262 -14.34 -10.08 -12.40
N VAL A 263 -14.63 -11.23 -11.85
CA VAL A 263 -14.39 -11.61 -10.45
C VAL A 263 -12.99 -11.28 -9.99
N THR A 264 -12.89 -10.60 -8.87
CA THR A 264 -11.63 -10.32 -8.18
C THR A 264 -11.68 -10.90 -6.77
N GLU A 265 -10.67 -11.70 -6.43
CA GLU A 265 -10.50 -12.25 -5.10
C GLU A 265 -9.13 -11.87 -4.52
N GLN A 266 -9.11 -11.56 -3.23
CA GLN A 266 -7.91 -11.17 -2.49
C GLN A 266 -7.54 -12.23 -1.46
N TRP A 267 -6.27 -12.63 -1.44
CA TRP A 267 -5.65 -13.52 -0.47
C TRP A 267 -5.02 -12.74 0.69
N ASN A 268 -5.29 -13.12 1.92
CA ASN A 268 -4.78 -12.47 3.12
C ASN A 268 -3.72 -13.30 3.90
N GLY A 269 -3.20 -14.35 3.28
CA GLY A 269 -2.29 -15.32 3.91
C GLY A 269 -2.99 -16.54 4.49
N THR A 270 -4.34 -16.53 4.57
CA THR A 270 -5.11 -17.64 5.13
C THR A 270 -6.34 -17.97 4.28
N ASN A 271 -7.09 -16.98 3.83
CA ASN A 271 -8.34 -17.15 3.09
C ASN A 271 -8.43 -16.20 1.90
N TRP A 272 -9.16 -16.63 0.88
CA TRP A 272 -9.61 -15.79 -0.22
C TRP A 272 -10.90 -15.08 0.15
N THR A 273 -11.01 -13.83 -0.24
CA THR A 273 -12.21 -12.99 -0.06
C THR A 273 -12.52 -12.31 -1.37
N GLU A 274 -13.76 -12.41 -1.83
CA GLU A 274 -14.23 -11.66 -3.00
C GLU A 274 -14.24 -10.16 -2.66
N VAL A 275 -13.71 -9.35 -3.58
CA VAL A 275 -13.59 -7.90 -3.45
C VAL A 275 -14.22 -7.25 -4.69
N ASN A 276 -14.07 -5.94 -4.88
CA ASN A 276 -14.69 -5.27 -6.03
C ASN A 276 -14.12 -5.79 -7.36
N ASP A 277 -15.00 -6.17 -8.24
CA ASP A 277 -14.71 -6.75 -9.55
C ASP A 277 -14.08 -5.76 -10.52
N LEU A 278 -13.41 -6.29 -11.56
CA LEU A 278 -13.05 -5.54 -12.76
C LEU A 278 -14.28 -4.83 -13.34
N ASN A 279 -14.09 -3.63 -13.87
CA ASN A 279 -15.15 -2.89 -14.57
C ASN A 279 -15.60 -3.62 -15.86
N SER A 280 -14.67 -4.38 -16.47
CA SER A 280 -14.94 -5.17 -17.67
C SER A 280 -14.46 -6.60 -17.51
N ALA A 281 -15.33 -7.57 -17.72
CA ALA A 281 -14.97 -8.97 -17.73
C ALA A 281 -13.89 -9.24 -18.79
N ALA A 282 -12.87 -10.03 -18.46
CA ALA A 282 -11.77 -10.37 -19.36
C ALA A 282 -11.23 -11.76 -19.05
N LYS A 283 -10.91 -12.52 -20.10
CA LYS A 283 -10.16 -13.78 -20.02
C LYS A 283 -8.88 -13.70 -20.83
N ASP A 284 -7.93 -14.60 -20.55
CA ASP A 284 -6.58 -14.54 -21.13
C ASP A 284 -5.95 -13.14 -20.95
N ASN A 285 -6.42 -12.42 -19.93
CA ASN A 285 -5.88 -11.16 -19.47
C ASN A 285 -4.54 -11.41 -18.75
N PHE A 286 -3.73 -10.38 -18.67
CA PHE A 286 -2.45 -10.45 -17.96
C PHE A 286 -2.31 -9.24 -17.04
N GLY A 287 -1.45 -9.34 -16.06
CA GLY A 287 -1.33 -8.28 -15.06
C GLY A 287 -0.14 -8.49 -14.14
N SER A 288 0.07 -7.53 -13.28
CA SER A 288 1.18 -7.50 -12.32
C SER A 288 0.87 -6.63 -11.13
N GLY A 289 1.79 -6.52 -10.20
CA GLY A 289 1.67 -5.70 -8.99
C GLY A 289 1.51 -6.52 -7.72
N THR A 290 0.90 -5.91 -6.73
CA THR A 290 0.66 -6.49 -5.41
C THR A 290 -0.84 -6.60 -5.11
N ASN A 291 -1.20 -7.22 -3.99
CA ASN A 291 -2.60 -7.23 -3.53
C ASN A 291 -3.17 -5.86 -3.17
N THR A 292 -2.33 -4.83 -3.04
CA THR A 292 -2.73 -3.45 -2.71
C THR A 292 -2.65 -2.49 -3.90
N SER A 293 -1.87 -2.84 -4.91
CA SER A 293 -1.64 -2.01 -6.09
C SER A 293 -1.33 -2.91 -7.28
N ALA A 294 -2.33 -3.20 -8.11
CA ALA A 294 -2.21 -4.11 -9.25
C ALA A 294 -2.77 -3.49 -10.53
N ILE A 295 -2.35 -4.04 -11.66
CA ILE A 295 -2.81 -3.62 -12.98
C ILE A 295 -3.32 -4.83 -13.75
N ASN A 296 -4.51 -4.70 -14.34
CA ASN A 296 -5.10 -5.63 -15.31
C ASN A 296 -4.95 -5.06 -16.71
N ILE A 297 -4.49 -5.87 -17.65
CA ILE A 297 -4.11 -5.41 -18.99
C ILE A 297 -4.68 -6.34 -20.04
N GLY A 298 -5.31 -5.77 -21.08
CA GLY A 298 -5.78 -6.50 -22.25
C GLY A 298 -6.71 -7.66 -21.95
N GLY A 299 -6.59 -8.74 -22.73
CA GLY A 299 -7.45 -9.90 -22.65
C GLY A 299 -8.47 -9.97 -23.78
N THR A 300 -9.48 -10.84 -23.65
CA THR A 300 -10.53 -10.99 -24.65
C THR A 300 -11.89 -11.31 -24.02
N GLN A 301 -12.96 -10.99 -24.76
CA GLN A 301 -14.35 -11.35 -24.45
C GLN A 301 -14.96 -12.29 -25.51
N ASP A 302 -14.11 -12.77 -26.48
CA ASP A 302 -14.45 -13.67 -27.58
C ASP A 302 -15.58 -13.20 -28.54
N PRO A 303 -15.45 -12.25 -29.38
CA PRO A 303 -14.73 -10.97 -29.33
C PRO A 303 -15.41 -9.96 -28.42
N PRO A 304 -14.83 -8.79 -28.14
CA PRO A 304 -13.62 -8.20 -28.73
C PRO A 304 -12.31 -8.62 -28.01
N ILE A 305 -11.17 -8.41 -28.69
CA ILE A 305 -9.86 -8.36 -28.05
C ILE A 305 -9.71 -6.99 -27.41
N LEU A 306 -9.23 -6.96 -26.19
CA LEU A 306 -9.21 -5.76 -25.38
C LEU A 306 -7.84 -5.05 -25.42
N ALA A 307 -7.88 -3.73 -25.44
CA ALA A 307 -6.75 -2.86 -25.16
C ALA A 307 -6.86 -2.23 -23.76
N THR A 308 -7.91 -2.54 -23.03
CA THR A 308 -8.22 -1.90 -21.74
C THR A 308 -7.15 -2.14 -20.69
N THR A 309 -6.93 -1.13 -19.90
CA THR A 309 -6.12 -1.21 -18.67
C THR A 309 -7.00 -0.80 -17.51
N GLU A 310 -6.95 -1.58 -16.43
CA GLU A 310 -7.61 -1.24 -15.18
C GLU A 310 -6.59 -1.31 -14.03
N GLU A 311 -6.63 -0.31 -13.17
CA GLU A 311 -5.72 -0.15 -12.04
C GLU A 311 -6.44 -0.45 -10.72
N TRP A 312 -5.92 -1.41 -9.98
CA TRP A 312 -6.38 -1.73 -8.64
C TRP A 312 -5.65 -0.88 -7.61
N THR A 313 -6.40 -0.20 -6.80
CA THR A 313 -5.88 0.43 -5.60
C THR A 313 -6.69 -0.05 -4.41
N LEU A 314 -6.01 -0.71 -3.49
CA LEU A 314 -6.57 -0.93 -2.17
C LEU A 314 -6.50 0.40 -1.43
N THR A 315 -7.53 1.22 -1.57
CA THR A 315 -7.67 2.36 -0.70
C THR A 315 -7.86 1.82 0.71
N THR A 316 -6.85 1.92 1.55
CA THR A 316 -7.11 2.00 2.96
C THR A 316 -8.02 3.22 3.11
N LYS A 317 -9.32 2.99 3.17
CA LYS A 317 -10.22 4.06 3.62
C LYS A 317 -9.59 4.55 4.91
N VAL A 318 -9.30 5.84 4.98
CA VAL A 318 -8.98 6.50 6.24
C VAL A 318 -10.02 5.96 7.22
N GLY A 319 -9.59 5.14 8.17
CA GLY A 319 -10.51 4.32 8.95
C GLY A 319 -11.56 5.21 9.57
N ALA A 320 -12.77 4.74 9.67
CA ALA A 320 -13.73 5.35 10.58
C ALA A 320 -13.04 5.41 11.96
N TRP A 321 -13.11 6.56 12.60
CA TRP A 321 -12.60 6.71 13.95
C TRP A 321 -13.24 5.62 14.82
N SER A 322 -12.44 4.71 15.35
CA SER A 322 -12.87 3.77 16.37
C SER A 322 -12.58 4.39 17.73
N THR A 323 -13.40 4.11 18.71
CA THR A 323 -13.13 4.52 20.08
C THR A 323 -11.87 3.79 20.56
N GLY A 324 -10.78 4.54 20.77
CA GLY A 324 -9.59 4.05 21.47
C GLY A 324 -9.72 4.25 22.98
N GLY A 325 -8.66 3.93 23.72
CA GLY A 325 -8.57 4.28 25.13
C GLY A 325 -8.67 5.79 25.33
N SER A 326 -9.41 6.22 26.35
CA SER A 326 -9.47 7.64 26.73
C SER A 326 -8.22 8.05 27.49
N LEU A 327 -7.82 9.32 27.37
CA LEU A 327 -6.82 9.92 28.25
C LEU A 327 -7.26 9.77 29.72
N ASN A 328 -6.31 9.57 30.62
CA ASN A 328 -6.58 9.51 32.05
C ASN A 328 -7.11 10.86 32.57
N THR A 329 -6.59 11.96 32.04
CA THR A 329 -7.08 13.31 32.33
C THR A 329 -7.53 14.01 31.04
N GLY A 330 -8.84 14.31 30.96
CA GLY A 330 -9.41 15.04 29.82
C GLY A 330 -8.87 16.47 29.75
N ARG A 331 -8.22 16.83 28.63
CA ARG A 331 -7.62 18.15 28.38
C ARG A 331 -7.57 18.45 26.89
N TYR A 332 -7.35 19.69 26.54
CA TYR A 332 -7.30 20.17 25.15
C TYR A 332 -6.05 21.01 24.91
N LYS A 333 -5.73 21.36 23.64
CA LYS A 333 -4.54 22.12 23.23
C LYS A 333 -3.20 21.50 23.65
N MET A 334 -3.16 20.19 23.79
CA MET A 334 -1.95 19.47 24.15
C MET A 334 -1.02 19.31 22.94
N GLY A 335 0.26 19.14 23.21
CA GLY A 335 1.24 18.69 22.26
C GLY A 335 1.17 17.17 22.07
N GLY A 336 1.58 16.68 20.89
CA GLY A 336 1.62 15.24 20.66
C GLY A 336 2.61 14.85 19.55
N VAL A 337 3.15 13.65 19.66
CA VAL A 337 4.03 13.01 18.69
C VAL A 337 3.72 11.51 18.61
N GLY A 338 4.14 10.84 17.53
CA GLY A 338 4.00 9.39 17.39
C GLY A 338 2.98 8.99 16.33
N ALA A 339 2.53 7.75 16.39
CA ALA A 339 1.62 7.11 15.46
C ALA A 339 0.41 6.52 16.18
N GLN A 340 -0.57 6.01 15.43
CA GLN A 340 -1.80 5.41 15.97
C GLN A 340 -1.54 4.30 17.01
N THR A 341 -0.47 3.54 16.88
CA THR A 341 -0.15 2.40 17.74
C THR A 341 0.84 2.74 18.86
N ASP A 342 1.43 3.93 18.83
CA ASP A 342 2.44 4.40 19.76
C ASP A 342 2.48 5.93 19.73
N SER A 343 1.88 6.59 20.72
CA SER A 343 1.79 8.04 20.79
C SER A 343 2.16 8.57 22.15
N LEU A 344 2.69 9.77 22.18
CA LEU A 344 2.95 10.53 23.39
C LEU A 344 2.21 11.86 23.31
N VAL A 345 1.43 12.20 24.34
CA VAL A 345 0.77 13.52 24.46
C VAL A 345 1.20 14.18 25.76
N PHE A 346 1.41 15.48 25.71
CA PHE A 346 1.93 16.23 26.85
C PHE A 346 1.40 17.65 26.92
N GLY A 347 1.34 18.19 28.14
CA GLY A 347 0.80 19.51 28.41
C GLY A 347 -0.69 19.64 28.11
N GLY A 348 -1.10 20.79 27.65
CA GLY A 348 -2.47 21.15 27.36
C GLY A 348 -3.12 21.91 28.52
N GLU A 349 -4.41 22.20 28.44
CA GLU A 349 -5.16 22.86 29.49
C GLU A 349 -6.44 22.13 29.86
N THR A 350 -6.83 22.27 31.10
CA THR A 350 -8.17 21.95 31.61
C THR A 350 -8.93 23.28 31.81
N PRO A 351 -10.24 23.28 32.05
CA PRO A 351 -10.98 24.52 32.35
C PRO A 351 -10.41 25.36 33.49
N SER A 352 -9.54 24.79 34.32
CA SER A 352 -9.00 25.43 35.50
C SER A 352 -7.54 25.87 35.39
N SER A 353 -6.73 25.19 34.60
CA SER A 353 -5.28 25.49 34.53
C SER A 353 -4.56 24.75 33.39
N ASN A 354 -3.41 25.28 33.00
CA ASN A 354 -2.44 24.59 32.16
C ASN A 354 -1.87 23.37 32.88
N GLN A 355 -1.63 22.32 32.13
CA GLN A 355 -1.17 21.04 32.64
C GLN A 355 0.28 20.75 32.22
N ALA A 356 0.98 19.98 33.02
CA ALA A 356 2.28 19.41 32.69
C ALA A 356 2.19 17.91 32.32
N LEU A 357 1.03 17.32 32.50
CA LEU A 357 0.79 15.88 32.35
C LEU A 357 1.29 15.32 31.03
N THR A 358 1.97 14.16 31.10
CA THR A 358 2.40 13.40 29.94
C THR A 358 1.78 12.01 29.98
N GLU A 359 1.16 11.59 28.90
CA GLU A 359 0.59 10.25 28.75
C GLU A 359 1.10 9.57 27.49
N SER A 360 1.44 8.28 27.62
CA SER A 360 1.90 7.42 26.53
C SER A 360 0.79 6.45 26.15
N TYR A 361 0.56 6.26 24.84
CA TYR A 361 -0.40 5.33 24.25
C TYR A 361 0.32 4.13 23.64
N ASN A 362 -0.15 2.92 23.94
CA ASN A 362 0.45 1.67 23.45
C ASN A 362 -0.39 0.97 22.36
N GLY A 363 -1.27 1.70 21.69
CA GLY A 363 -2.21 1.15 20.70
C GLY A 363 -3.55 0.68 21.31
N THR A 364 -3.66 0.61 22.64
CA THR A 364 -4.85 0.12 23.35
C THR A 364 -5.32 1.10 24.43
N GLY A 365 -4.41 1.60 25.23
CA GLY A 365 -4.73 2.47 26.37
C GLY A 365 -3.63 3.50 26.64
N TRP A 366 -4.00 4.54 27.37
CA TRP A 366 -3.10 5.59 27.81
C TRP A 366 -2.57 5.30 29.22
N THR A 367 -1.31 5.57 29.43
CA THR A 367 -0.61 5.43 30.71
C THR A 367 0.09 6.73 31.04
N GLU A 368 -0.11 7.26 32.23
CA GLU A 368 0.62 8.43 32.71
C GLU A 368 2.10 8.08 32.91
N VAL A 369 2.97 8.93 32.41
CA VAL A 369 4.41 8.83 32.52
C VAL A 369 4.96 10.12 33.15
N ASN A 370 6.28 10.32 33.18
CA ASN A 370 6.86 11.49 33.83
C ASN A 370 6.50 12.80 33.11
N ASP A 371 6.02 13.76 33.88
CA ASP A 371 5.48 15.01 33.40
C ASP A 371 6.53 16.02 32.91
N LEU A 372 6.11 16.97 32.10
CA LEU A 372 6.88 18.18 31.78
C LEU A 372 7.28 18.90 33.08
N ASN A 373 8.44 19.54 33.09
CA ASN A 373 8.88 20.39 34.20
C ASN A 373 8.07 21.71 34.25
N THR A 374 7.61 22.18 33.09
CA THR A 374 6.86 23.43 32.98
C THR A 374 5.52 23.20 32.28
N SER A 375 4.41 23.45 32.96
CA SER A 375 3.05 23.36 32.40
C SER A 375 2.82 24.37 31.29
N GLY A 376 1.96 24.03 30.32
CA GLY A 376 1.56 24.93 29.25
C GLY A 376 0.74 24.23 28.16
N ASP A 377 0.27 25.03 27.22
CA ASP A 377 -0.59 24.60 26.12
C ASP A 377 -0.16 25.20 24.76
N GLU A 378 -0.75 24.72 23.68
CA GLU A 378 -0.46 25.16 22.30
C GLU A 378 1.04 25.22 21.95
N MET A 379 1.78 24.20 22.36
CA MET A 379 3.22 24.07 22.15
C MET A 379 3.56 23.63 20.73
N GLY A 380 4.73 24.04 20.23
CA GLY A 380 5.38 23.39 19.10
C GLY A 380 5.89 21.98 19.50
N THR A 381 5.72 21.01 18.63
CA THR A 381 6.11 19.61 18.91
C THR A 381 6.92 19.03 17.78
N ALA A 382 7.90 18.19 18.11
CA ALA A 382 8.71 17.46 17.15
C ALA A 382 9.23 16.14 17.74
N GLY A 383 9.54 15.17 16.89
CA GLY A 383 10.17 13.93 17.31
C GLY A 383 9.26 12.71 17.35
N THR A 384 9.61 11.77 18.19
CA THR A 384 8.97 10.45 18.35
C THR A 384 8.56 10.20 19.81
N THR A 385 7.89 9.10 20.09
CA THR A 385 7.48 8.69 21.44
C THR A 385 8.65 8.42 22.40
N THR A 386 9.85 8.24 21.89
CA THR A 386 11.06 8.03 22.70
C THR A 386 12.06 9.18 22.60
N SER A 387 11.81 10.19 21.77
CA SER A 387 12.71 11.29 21.50
C SER A 387 11.93 12.51 21.00
N ALA A 388 11.34 13.28 21.92
CA ALA A 388 10.44 14.39 21.60
C ALA A 388 10.92 15.73 22.13
N LEU A 389 10.39 16.82 21.56
CA LEU A 389 10.51 18.19 22.04
C LEU A 389 9.15 18.78 22.33
N ALA A 390 9.08 19.51 23.46
CA ALA A 390 7.99 20.42 23.83
C ALA A 390 8.55 21.85 23.83
N VAL A 391 8.16 22.61 22.82
CA VAL A 391 8.84 23.87 22.49
C VAL A 391 7.90 25.06 22.75
N THR A 392 8.27 25.96 23.65
CA THR A 392 7.51 27.17 23.99
C THR A 392 6.02 26.87 24.22
N GLY A 393 5.12 27.79 24.02
CA GLY A 393 3.68 27.62 24.24
C GLY A 393 3.14 28.64 25.24
N TYR A 394 1.82 28.74 25.36
CA TYR A 394 1.23 29.60 26.38
C TYR A 394 1.50 29.05 27.78
N GLY A 395 1.90 29.94 28.68
CA GLY A 395 2.28 29.60 30.05
C GLY A 395 3.74 29.16 30.22
N ARG A 396 4.49 28.93 29.12
CA ARG A 396 5.85 28.38 29.15
C ARG A 396 6.95 29.41 28.83
N GLY A 397 6.61 30.58 28.30
CA GLY A 397 7.62 31.55 27.86
C GLY A 397 8.49 30.98 26.71
N THR A 398 9.80 30.98 26.91
CA THR A 398 10.78 30.46 25.93
C THR A 398 11.15 28.99 26.13
N VAL A 399 10.63 28.33 27.17
CA VAL A 399 11.06 27.00 27.62
C VAL A 399 10.97 25.93 26.51
N ASN A 400 12.09 25.21 26.34
CA ASN A 400 12.22 24.05 25.48
C ASN A 400 12.59 22.82 26.32
N GLU A 401 11.75 21.79 26.31
CA GLU A 401 12.00 20.54 27.01
C GLU A 401 12.13 19.36 26.06
N SER A 402 13.08 18.48 26.38
CA SER A 402 13.37 17.28 25.64
C SER A 402 12.97 16.02 26.41
N TRP A 403 12.26 15.12 25.72
CA TRP A 403 11.91 13.79 26.18
C TRP A 403 12.91 12.75 25.70
N ASN A 404 13.41 11.89 26.58
CA ASN A 404 14.36 10.83 26.28
C ASN A 404 13.77 9.41 26.31
N GLY A 405 12.43 9.30 26.28
CA GLY A 405 11.71 8.04 26.46
C GLY A 405 11.32 7.75 27.92
N THR A 406 11.81 8.52 28.88
CA THR A 406 11.53 8.32 30.31
C THR A 406 11.29 9.63 31.05
N ASN A 407 12.07 10.66 30.81
CA ASN A 407 12.04 11.93 31.53
C ASN A 407 12.12 13.13 30.58
N TRP A 408 11.50 14.24 30.98
CA TRP A 408 11.72 15.55 30.40
C TRP A 408 12.92 16.26 31.01
N THR A 409 13.68 16.92 30.20
CA THR A 409 14.84 17.73 30.59
C THR A 409 14.79 19.07 29.86
N GLU A 410 14.94 20.16 30.58
CA GLU A 410 15.03 21.50 30.00
C GLU A 410 16.32 21.66 29.21
N LEU A 411 16.22 22.21 28.01
CA LEU A 411 17.31 22.50 27.09
C LEU A 411 17.42 24.01 26.84
N THR A 412 18.26 24.41 25.91
CA THR A 412 18.39 25.81 25.48
C THR A 412 17.05 26.32 24.95
N ASP A 413 16.61 27.45 25.44
CA ASP A 413 15.36 28.13 25.13
C ASP A 413 15.27 28.59 23.68
N VAL A 414 14.05 28.69 23.16
CA VAL A 414 13.79 29.36 21.87
C VAL A 414 14.07 30.86 21.99
N ASN A 415 14.40 31.50 20.87
CA ASN A 415 14.69 32.96 20.89
C ASN A 415 13.44 33.79 21.12
N THR A 416 12.27 33.35 20.62
CA THR A 416 11.03 34.13 20.68
C THR A 416 9.91 33.32 21.33
N PRO A 417 9.37 33.76 22.51
CA PRO A 417 8.27 33.09 23.18
C PRO A 417 6.95 33.27 22.40
N ARG A 418 6.25 32.15 22.13
CA ARG A 418 4.97 32.17 21.40
C ARG A 418 4.20 30.86 21.59
N GLY A 419 2.88 30.93 21.47
CA GLY A 419 2.00 29.77 21.46
C GLY A 419 1.27 29.62 20.13
N GLY A 420 0.59 28.50 19.93
CA GLY A 420 -0.16 28.23 18.70
C GLY A 420 0.71 28.05 17.44
N LEU A 421 1.93 27.57 17.63
CA LEU A 421 2.92 27.38 16.57
C LEU A 421 2.87 25.94 16.02
N GLY A 422 3.37 25.75 14.80
CA GLY A 422 3.62 24.44 14.22
C GLY A 422 5.03 23.94 14.54
N GLY A 423 5.24 22.61 14.44
CA GLY A 423 6.55 22.02 14.61
C GLY A 423 6.75 20.76 13.78
N SER A 424 7.98 20.50 13.37
CA SER A 424 8.38 19.28 12.64
C SER A 424 9.82 18.90 13.01
N GLY A 425 10.10 17.61 13.07
CA GLY A 425 11.44 17.11 13.38
C GLY A 425 11.48 15.62 13.60
N ALA A 426 12.62 15.02 13.32
CA ALA A 426 12.83 13.57 13.43
C ALA A 426 13.08 13.10 14.88
N SER A 427 13.56 14.01 15.75
CA SER A 427 13.96 13.67 17.12
C SER A 427 14.11 14.93 17.97
N ASN A 428 14.43 14.74 19.26
CA ASN A 428 14.80 15.84 20.17
C ASN A 428 16.12 16.55 19.84
N THR A 429 16.84 16.13 18.81
CA THR A 429 18.10 16.76 18.37
C THR A 429 17.98 17.52 17.04
N SER A 430 16.84 17.47 16.38
CA SER A 430 16.66 18.08 15.07
C SER A 430 15.17 18.45 14.86
N ALA A 431 14.85 19.73 14.89
CA ALA A 431 13.48 20.22 14.73
C ALA A 431 13.42 21.60 14.06
N VAL A 432 12.26 21.96 13.58
CA VAL A 432 11.89 23.31 13.14
C VAL A 432 10.54 23.67 13.76
N VAL A 433 10.41 24.90 14.26
CA VAL A 433 9.14 25.46 14.75
C VAL A 433 8.83 26.77 14.02
N PHE A 434 7.56 27.02 13.73
CA PHE A 434 7.17 28.11 12.86
C PHE A 434 5.80 28.68 13.21
N GLY A 435 5.62 29.97 12.90
CA GLY A 435 4.40 30.72 13.18
C GLY A 435 4.15 30.92 14.68
N GLY A 436 2.88 31.01 15.05
CA GLY A 436 2.44 31.24 16.42
C GLY A 436 2.18 32.71 16.75
N ASN A 437 1.84 32.99 18.01
CA ASN A 437 1.67 34.35 18.46
C ASN A 437 2.07 34.54 19.95
N SER A 438 2.34 35.80 20.30
CA SER A 438 2.40 36.26 21.70
C SER A 438 1.55 37.51 21.91
N TYR A 439 1.82 38.58 21.18
CA TYR A 439 1.02 39.82 21.14
C TYR A 439 0.49 40.09 19.73
N GLN A 440 1.05 39.43 18.74
CA GLN A 440 0.67 39.49 17.33
C GLN A 440 0.96 38.14 16.70
N ASP A 441 0.41 37.87 15.53
CA ASP A 441 0.73 36.68 14.76
C ASP A 441 2.13 36.81 14.15
N TRP A 442 2.88 35.71 14.23
CA TRP A 442 4.25 35.64 13.77
C TRP A 442 4.39 34.75 12.52
N ALA A 443 5.35 35.10 11.68
CA ALA A 443 5.85 34.23 10.62
C ALA A 443 7.16 33.52 11.01
N ILE A 444 7.73 33.89 12.15
CA ILE A 444 9.04 33.41 12.60
C ILE A 444 9.20 31.93 12.51
N THR A 445 10.34 31.52 11.95
CA THR A 445 10.76 30.12 11.87
C THR A 445 12.11 29.98 12.59
N GLU A 446 12.17 29.05 13.53
CA GLU A 446 13.41 28.71 14.24
C GLU A 446 13.76 27.23 14.05
N SER A 447 15.03 26.94 13.77
CA SER A 447 15.57 25.59 13.57
C SER A 447 16.44 25.17 14.74
N TRP A 448 16.25 23.94 15.24
CA TRP A 448 16.97 23.30 16.32
C TRP A 448 18.01 22.31 15.81
N ASN A 449 19.25 22.41 16.28
CA ASN A 449 20.36 21.55 15.87
C ASN A 449 20.83 20.56 16.98
N GLY A 450 20.04 20.40 18.04
CA GLY A 450 20.38 19.57 19.20
C GLY A 450 21.05 20.34 20.33
N SER A 451 21.45 21.62 20.10
CA SER A 451 22.13 22.45 21.11
C SER A 451 21.59 23.86 21.17
N ASN A 452 21.27 24.46 20.05
CA ASN A 452 20.81 25.85 19.96
C ASN A 452 19.69 26.02 18.92
N TRP A 453 18.81 27.00 19.19
CA TRP A 453 17.84 27.50 18.23
C TRP A 453 18.48 28.61 17.38
N THR A 454 18.20 28.57 16.09
CA THR A 454 18.63 29.58 15.13
C THR A 454 17.42 30.04 14.33
N GLU A 455 17.18 31.34 14.26
CA GLU A 455 16.17 31.92 13.37
C GLU A 455 16.61 31.72 11.93
N VAL A 456 15.69 31.22 11.11
CA VAL A 456 15.86 30.94 9.69
C VAL A 456 14.83 31.71 8.89
N ASN A 457 14.71 31.46 7.59
CA ASN A 457 13.75 32.22 6.76
C ASN A 457 12.30 31.98 7.19
N ASP A 458 11.58 33.05 7.38
CA ASP A 458 10.21 33.08 7.87
C ASP A 458 9.19 32.54 6.86
N MET A 459 8.03 32.12 7.38
CA MET A 459 6.84 31.86 6.57
C MET A 459 6.45 33.13 5.78
N ASN A 460 5.84 32.91 4.61
CA ASN A 460 5.35 34.06 3.80
C ASN A 460 4.16 34.77 4.46
N THR A 461 3.40 34.06 5.29
CA THR A 461 2.23 34.60 5.97
C THR A 461 2.28 34.34 7.47
N ALA A 462 2.27 35.42 8.27
CA ALA A 462 2.18 35.35 9.73
C ALA A 462 0.84 34.76 10.16
N ARG A 463 0.86 33.69 11.00
CA ARG A 463 -0.35 33.01 11.47
C ARG A 463 -0.07 32.09 12.68
N ARG A 464 -1.14 31.78 13.41
CA ARG A 464 -1.13 30.90 14.57
C ARG A 464 -2.18 29.81 14.45
N GLN A 465 -2.17 28.85 15.38
CA GLN A 465 -3.08 27.70 15.39
C GLN A 465 -3.09 26.98 14.04
N ILE A 466 -1.90 26.73 13.57
CA ILE A 466 -1.60 26.22 12.24
C ILE A 466 -1.73 24.70 12.25
N GLY A 467 -2.40 24.13 11.26
CA GLY A 467 -2.24 22.72 10.94
C GLY A 467 -0.84 22.49 10.37
N PHE A 468 -0.18 21.44 10.78
CA PHE A 468 1.18 21.14 10.32
C PHE A 468 1.43 19.65 10.13
N SER A 469 2.38 19.33 9.27
CA SER A 469 2.85 17.98 9.03
C SER A 469 4.33 18.02 8.62
N GLY A 470 5.05 16.98 8.96
CA GLY A 470 6.46 16.82 8.61
C GLY A 470 7.15 15.87 9.58
N VAL A 471 8.22 15.24 9.11
CA VAL A 471 9.01 14.28 9.91
C VAL A 471 10.48 14.69 10.04
N THR A 472 10.86 15.83 9.44
CA THR A 472 12.24 16.35 9.54
C THR A 472 12.24 17.87 9.71
N ASN A 473 13.37 18.43 10.18
CA ASN A 473 13.58 19.88 10.25
C ASN A 473 13.86 20.52 8.87
N THR A 474 13.96 19.73 7.81
CA THR A 474 14.21 20.19 6.44
C THR A 474 13.01 20.03 5.51
N ALA A 475 11.92 19.44 6.00
CA ALA A 475 10.70 19.25 5.21
C ALA A 475 9.47 19.33 6.13
N ALA A 476 8.68 20.38 5.98
CA ALA A 476 7.45 20.61 6.72
C ALA A 476 6.38 21.28 5.86
N LEU A 477 5.12 21.07 6.23
CA LEU A 477 3.97 21.77 5.69
C LEU A 477 3.29 22.57 6.79
N ALA A 478 2.86 23.78 6.47
CA ALA A 478 2.02 24.63 7.30
C ALA A 478 0.74 24.96 6.53
N PHE A 479 -0.43 24.65 7.07
CA PHE A 479 -1.70 24.87 6.39
C PHE A 479 -2.77 25.42 7.32
N GLY A 480 -3.65 26.25 6.76
CA GLY A 480 -4.71 26.89 7.53
C GLY A 480 -4.20 27.87 8.61
N GLY A 481 -4.94 28.00 9.70
CA GLY A 481 -4.62 28.84 10.84
C GLY A 481 -5.40 30.15 10.89
N THR A 482 -5.03 31.04 11.83
CA THR A 482 -5.61 32.39 12.03
C THR A 482 -4.55 33.47 11.81
N PRO A 483 -4.91 34.73 11.48
CA PRO A 483 -6.20 35.41 11.63
C PRO A 483 -7.15 35.15 10.47
N GLY A 484 -8.42 34.87 10.83
CA GLY A 484 -9.46 34.46 9.89
C GLY A 484 -9.25 33.06 9.31
N PRO A 485 -10.29 32.43 8.75
CA PRO A 485 -10.09 31.18 8.04
C PRO A 485 -9.23 31.44 6.80
N THR A 486 -8.12 30.71 6.64
CA THR A 486 -7.24 30.80 5.46
C THR A 486 -7.06 29.41 4.86
N GLY A 487 -7.12 29.31 3.53
CA GLY A 487 -6.79 28.12 2.78
C GLY A 487 -5.30 27.95 2.51
N LYS A 488 -4.47 28.92 2.90
CA LYS A 488 -3.04 28.96 2.57
C LYS A 488 -2.29 27.74 3.08
N THR A 489 -1.51 27.17 2.18
CA THR A 489 -0.57 26.08 2.46
C THR A 489 0.83 26.51 2.04
N GLU A 490 1.79 26.36 2.94
CA GLU A 490 3.19 26.64 2.68
C GLU A 490 4.06 25.40 2.95
N SER A 491 5.03 25.15 2.07
CA SER A 491 6.00 24.06 2.16
C SER A 491 7.39 24.60 2.51
N TRP A 492 8.01 24.00 3.52
CA TRP A 492 9.39 24.23 3.94
C TRP A 492 10.34 23.22 3.32
N ASN A 493 11.44 23.68 2.72
CA ASN A 493 12.43 22.84 2.05
C ASN A 493 13.78 22.77 2.81
N GLY A 494 13.83 23.19 4.06
CA GLY A 494 15.04 23.30 4.86
C GLY A 494 15.75 24.67 4.74
N THR A 495 15.29 25.54 3.84
CA THR A 495 15.88 26.86 3.61
C THR A 495 14.82 27.95 3.46
N ASN A 496 13.77 27.69 2.69
CA ASN A 496 12.72 28.69 2.39
C ASN A 496 11.33 28.07 2.48
N TRP A 497 10.35 28.90 2.80
CA TRP A 497 8.93 28.62 2.66
C TRP A 497 8.45 28.99 1.26
N THR A 498 7.64 28.14 0.68
CA THR A 498 7.01 28.37 -0.63
C THR A 498 5.51 28.10 -0.50
N GLU A 499 4.68 29.05 -0.93
CA GLU A 499 3.24 28.84 -1.02
C GLU A 499 2.96 27.78 -2.09
N VAL A 500 2.15 26.79 -1.74
CA VAL A 500 1.72 25.72 -2.62
C VAL A 500 0.22 25.81 -2.84
N ASN A 501 -0.37 24.88 -3.59
CA ASN A 501 -1.81 24.93 -3.87
C ASN A 501 -2.64 24.91 -2.59
N ASP A 502 -3.61 25.79 -2.52
CA ASP A 502 -4.59 25.94 -1.44
C ASP A 502 -5.73 24.92 -1.56
#